data_2e25f752a67ff9f8fce044d1a6a635d4
#
_entry.id   2e25f752a67ff9f8fce044d1a6a635d4
#
_cell.length_a   1.000
_cell.length_b   1.000
_cell.length_c   1.000
_cell.angle_alpha   90.00
_cell.angle_beta   90.00
_cell.angle_gamma   90.00
#
_symmetry.space_group_name_H-M   'P 1'
#
loop_
_entity.id
_entity.type
_entity.pdbx_description
1 polymer ?
#
loop_
_entity_poly.entity_id
_entity_poly.type
_entity_poly.pdbx_seq_one_letter_code
_entity_poly.pdbx_strand_id
1 'polypeptide(L)'
;MAPAIFEADPLILAGLRHTHTPVVFLDFDGVTHPDPISGRLFMQLPLIEGVLREYGQVPIVLSTTWRENHSLEVLREKFSADFSLRVLDATPVLDRSLRSSHPALISQSSRQAEVEAWLYKNLNMAHAWIAIDDRGHWFEPGCRNLLITNRHTGFTSADAIRLHQMLQERLM
;
A
#
# COMPACT_ATOMS: atom_id res chain seq x y z
N MET A 1 -14.18 21.37 -0.73
CA MET A 1 -13.16 21.19 -1.78
C MET A 1 -13.17 19.71 -2.14
N ALA A 2 -13.43 19.34 -3.38
CA ALA A 2 -13.39 17.95 -3.78
C ALA A 2 -11.96 17.42 -3.54
N PRO A 3 -11.79 16.19 -3.04
CA PRO A 3 -10.46 15.60 -2.90
C PRO A 3 -9.81 15.59 -4.28
N ALA A 4 -8.54 16.00 -4.34
CA ALA A 4 -7.77 15.94 -5.57
C ALA A 4 -7.80 14.48 -6.06
N ILE A 5 -8.22 14.28 -7.31
CA ILE A 5 -8.15 12.96 -7.95
C ILE A 5 -6.68 12.75 -8.26
N PHE A 6 -6.02 11.93 -7.46
CA PHE A 6 -4.66 11.51 -7.74
C PHE A 6 -4.70 10.55 -8.93
N GLU A 7 -3.81 10.77 -9.88
CA GLU A 7 -3.63 9.86 -11.01
C GLU A 7 -2.15 9.51 -11.11
N ALA A 8 -1.86 8.22 -11.01
CA ALA A 8 -0.52 7.72 -11.23
C ALA A 8 -0.05 8.00 -12.67
N ASP A 9 1.24 8.26 -12.85
CA ASP A 9 1.83 8.56 -14.16
C ASP A 9 1.50 7.43 -15.16
N PRO A 10 0.84 7.74 -16.28
CA PRO A 10 0.44 6.74 -17.28
C PRO A 10 1.62 5.95 -17.87
N LEU A 11 2.81 6.55 -17.97
CA LEU A 11 4.01 5.87 -18.49
C LEU A 11 4.52 4.81 -17.49
N ILE A 12 4.49 5.12 -16.19
CA ILE A 12 4.86 4.17 -15.14
C ILE A 12 3.85 3.02 -15.12
N LEU A 13 2.56 3.32 -15.19
CA LEU A 13 1.50 2.30 -15.24
C LEU A 13 1.62 1.41 -16.48
N ALA A 14 1.96 1.97 -17.64
CA ALA A 14 2.20 1.20 -18.85
C ALA A 14 3.38 0.24 -18.67
N GLY A 15 4.47 0.68 -18.05
CA GLY A 15 5.60 -0.18 -17.70
C GLY A 15 5.19 -1.33 -16.77
N LEU A 16 4.44 -1.04 -15.71
CA LEU A 16 3.96 -2.05 -14.75
C LEU A 16 3.05 -3.11 -15.37
N ARG A 17 2.21 -2.73 -16.35
CA ARG A 17 1.34 -3.67 -17.07
C ARG A 17 2.10 -4.75 -17.84
N HIS A 18 3.35 -4.49 -18.21
CA HIS A 18 4.22 -5.40 -18.94
C HIS A 18 5.21 -6.15 -18.05
N THR A 19 5.21 -5.88 -16.76
CA THR A 19 6.09 -6.55 -15.79
C THR A 19 5.26 -7.35 -14.79
N HIS A 20 5.91 -8.31 -14.11
CA HIS A 20 5.33 -9.02 -12.97
C HIS A 20 5.70 -8.36 -11.63
N THR A 21 6.24 -7.14 -11.68
CA THR A 21 6.66 -6.41 -10.47
C THR A 21 5.46 -6.13 -9.58
N PRO A 22 5.44 -6.63 -8.34
CA PRO A 22 4.31 -6.41 -7.45
C PRO A 22 4.19 -4.94 -7.05
N VAL A 23 2.95 -4.49 -6.76
CA VAL A 23 2.69 -3.20 -6.13
C VAL A 23 2.60 -3.39 -4.62
N VAL A 24 3.27 -2.52 -3.85
CA VAL A 24 3.13 -2.48 -2.38
C VAL A 24 2.10 -1.43 -1.99
N PHE A 25 1.02 -1.86 -1.36
CA PHE A 25 0.03 -0.99 -0.73
C PHE A 25 0.42 -0.79 0.73
N LEU A 26 0.69 0.46 1.12
CA LEU A 26 1.28 0.79 2.40
C LEU A 26 0.32 1.64 3.26
N ASP A 27 0.00 1.13 4.46
CA ASP A 27 -0.62 1.92 5.53
C ASP A 27 0.44 2.63 6.38
N PHE A 28 0.03 3.61 7.20
CA PHE A 28 0.91 4.37 8.08
C PHE A 28 0.73 4.03 9.55
N ASP A 29 -0.47 4.24 10.08
CA ASP A 29 -0.76 4.01 11.50
C ASP A 29 -0.64 2.53 11.85
N GLY A 30 0.12 2.19 12.87
CA GLY A 30 0.39 0.80 13.23
C GLY A 30 1.34 0.05 12.28
N VAL A 31 1.92 0.74 11.28
CA VAL A 31 2.87 0.19 10.29
C VAL A 31 4.17 0.99 10.32
N THR A 32 4.15 2.24 9.87
CA THR A 32 5.34 3.10 9.84
C THR A 32 5.69 3.71 11.20
N HIS A 33 4.78 3.63 12.13
CA HIS A 33 4.89 4.00 13.55
C HIS A 33 3.80 3.28 14.35
N PRO A 34 3.95 3.14 15.69
CA PRO A 34 2.91 2.56 16.55
C PRO A 34 1.60 3.36 16.53
N ASP A 35 0.48 2.65 16.71
CA ASP A 35 -0.84 3.24 16.93
C ASP A 35 -1.48 2.64 18.19
N PRO A 36 -1.76 3.41 19.28
CA PRO A 36 -1.53 4.86 19.37
C PRO A 36 -0.05 5.24 19.32
N ILE A 37 0.21 6.45 18.86
CA ILE A 37 1.58 6.92 18.62
C ILE A 37 2.41 6.80 19.90
N SER A 38 3.51 6.06 19.79
CA SER A 38 4.53 5.93 20.81
C SER A 38 5.90 6.15 20.16
N GLY A 39 6.60 7.19 20.57
CA GLY A 39 7.84 7.61 19.94
C GLY A 39 7.62 8.60 18.80
N ARG A 40 8.45 8.49 17.74
CA ARG A 40 8.45 9.41 16.60
C ARG A 40 7.60 8.87 15.45
N LEU A 41 6.82 9.74 14.81
CA LEU A 41 6.14 9.41 13.55
C LEU A 41 7.11 8.89 12.51
N PHE A 42 6.68 7.89 11.75
CA PHE A 42 7.45 7.27 10.66
C PHE A 42 8.78 6.63 11.08
N MET A 43 8.94 6.29 12.37
CA MET A 43 10.19 5.75 12.87
C MET A 43 10.57 4.38 12.28
N GLN A 44 9.61 3.59 11.81
CA GLN A 44 9.84 2.32 11.12
C GLN A 44 9.92 2.44 9.60
N LEU A 45 9.59 3.59 9.03
CA LEU A 45 9.63 3.77 7.57
C LEU A 45 11.02 3.49 6.96
N PRO A 46 12.15 3.90 7.58
CA PRO A 46 13.48 3.55 7.07
C PRO A 46 13.74 2.04 6.95
N LEU A 47 13.14 1.23 7.81
CA LEU A 47 13.28 -0.23 7.74
C LEU A 47 12.51 -0.80 6.55
N ILE A 48 11.30 -0.30 6.30
CA ILE A 48 10.50 -0.65 5.11
C ILE A 48 11.24 -0.25 3.83
N GLU A 49 11.72 0.99 3.77
CA GLU A 49 12.52 1.50 2.65
C GLU A 49 13.79 0.66 2.43
N GLY A 50 14.45 0.24 3.52
CA GLY A 50 15.63 -0.62 3.46
C GLY A 50 15.37 -1.92 2.71
N VAL A 51 14.26 -2.60 3.02
CA VAL A 51 13.84 -3.81 2.29
C VAL A 51 13.53 -3.49 0.83
N LEU A 52 12.67 -2.50 0.58
CA LEU A 52 12.22 -2.17 -0.77
C LEU A 52 13.36 -1.62 -1.66
N ARG A 53 14.45 -1.10 -1.08
CA ARG A 53 15.61 -0.62 -1.81
C ARG A 53 16.33 -1.74 -2.56
N GLU A 54 16.27 -2.96 -2.03
CA GLU A 54 16.82 -4.15 -2.70
C GLU A 54 15.98 -4.59 -3.92
N TYR A 55 14.74 -4.09 -4.02
CA TYR A 55 13.78 -4.37 -5.10
C TYR A 55 13.44 -3.08 -5.86
N GLY A 56 14.43 -2.55 -6.59
CA GLY A 56 14.44 -1.18 -7.13
C GLY A 56 13.25 -0.77 -8.01
N GLN A 57 12.45 -1.72 -8.52
CA GLN A 57 11.31 -1.47 -9.41
C GLN A 57 9.95 -1.52 -8.70
N VAL A 58 9.90 -1.93 -7.44
CA VAL A 58 8.63 -2.10 -6.71
C VAL A 58 8.04 -0.74 -6.35
N PRO A 59 6.87 -0.38 -6.90
CA PRO A 59 6.20 0.87 -6.59
C PRO A 59 5.37 0.77 -5.31
N ILE A 60 5.11 1.92 -4.71
CA ILE A 60 4.27 2.08 -3.51
C ILE A 60 2.98 2.81 -3.89
N VAL A 61 1.84 2.30 -3.42
CA VAL A 61 0.55 2.97 -3.42
C VAL A 61 0.09 3.12 -1.98
N LEU A 62 -0.29 4.31 -1.57
CA LEU A 62 -0.69 4.56 -0.20
C LEU A 62 -2.12 4.09 0.04
N SER A 63 -2.31 3.25 1.05
CA SER A 63 -3.63 2.77 1.51
C SER A 63 -4.01 3.30 2.89
N THR A 64 -3.31 4.30 3.37
CA THR A 64 -3.53 4.94 4.65
C THR A 64 -4.73 5.89 4.65
N THR A 65 -5.40 6.03 5.81
CA THR A 65 -6.47 7.03 6.00
C THR A 65 -5.94 8.48 5.93
N TRP A 66 -4.65 8.70 6.08
CA TRP A 66 -4.02 10.03 5.94
C TRP A 66 -4.29 10.67 4.58
N ARG A 67 -4.53 9.86 3.51
CA ARG A 67 -4.89 10.35 2.17
C ARG A 67 -6.21 11.12 2.12
N GLU A 68 -7.05 10.98 3.14
CA GLU A 68 -8.34 11.69 3.23
C GLU A 68 -8.17 13.15 3.62
N ASN A 69 -7.04 13.50 4.28
CA ASN A 69 -6.78 14.82 4.83
C ASN A 69 -5.50 15.49 4.31
N HIS A 70 -4.68 14.76 3.54
CA HIS A 70 -3.40 15.25 3.03
C HIS A 70 -3.26 14.96 1.54
N SER A 71 -2.62 15.86 0.81
CA SER A 71 -2.29 15.61 -0.60
C SER A 71 -1.18 14.56 -0.73
N LEU A 72 -1.11 13.94 -1.92
CA LEU A 72 -0.08 12.93 -2.20
C LEU A 72 1.34 13.51 -2.07
N GLU A 73 1.53 14.77 -2.47
CA GLU A 73 2.80 15.49 -2.34
C GLU A 73 3.25 15.56 -0.88
N VAL A 74 2.33 15.96 0.01
CA VAL A 74 2.59 16.03 1.46
C VAL A 74 2.92 14.65 2.04
N LEU A 75 2.24 13.60 1.55
CA LEU A 75 2.51 12.23 1.99
C LEU A 75 3.85 11.70 1.46
N ARG A 76 4.22 12.05 0.23
CA ARG A 76 5.54 11.73 -0.36
C ARG A 76 6.71 12.32 0.42
N GLU A 77 6.54 13.49 1.03
CA GLU A 77 7.56 14.14 1.86
C GLU A 77 7.94 13.35 3.12
N LYS A 78 7.14 12.35 3.52
CA LYS A 78 7.46 11.46 4.65
C LYS A 78 8.54 10.43 4.30
N PHE A 79 8.71 10.15 3.02
CA PHE A 79 9.69 9.20 2.49
C PHE A 79 11.05 9.86 2.24
N SER A 80 12.10 9.05 2.22
CA SER A 80 13.41 9.51 1.76
C SER A 80 13.37 9.93 0.28
N ALA A 81 14.28 10.79 -0.15
CA ALA A 81 14.25 11.41 -1.47
C ALA A 81 14.23 10.40 -2.63
N ASP A 82 14.93 9.27 -2.49
CA ASP A 82 14.94 8.19 -3.48
C ASP A 82 13.62 7.39 -3.53
N PHE A 83 12.85 7.41 -2.44
CA PHE A 83 11.55 6.72 -2.37
C PHE A 83 10.35 7.59 -2.72
N SER A 84 10.43 8.90 -2.54
CA SER A 84 9.30 9.80 -2.80
C SER A 84 8.75 9.64 -4.22
N LEU A 85 9.61 9.39 -5.21
CA LEU A 85 9.23 9.14 -6.61
C LEU A 85 8.65 7.75 -6.86
N ARG A 86 8.89 6.79 -5.95
CA ARG A 86 8.32 5.43 -6.03
C ARG A 86 6.91 5.36 -5.45
N VAL A 87 6.48 6.38 -4.70
CA VAL A 87 5.09 6.51 -4.23
C VAL A 87 4.26 7.05 -5.39
N LEU A 88 3.59 6.14 -6.12
CA LEU A 88 2.88 6.47 -7.35
C LEU A 88 1.56 7.18 -7.09
N ASP A 89 0.80 6.68 -6.11
CA ASP A 89 -0.62 7.03 -5.96
C ASP A 89 -1.12 6.68 -4.56
N ALA A 90 -2.41 6.91 -4.33
CA ALA A 90 -3.14 6.42 -3.18
C ALA A 90 -4.42 5.68 -3.63
N THR A 91 -4.87 4.71 -2.84
CA THR A 91 -6.12 4.00 -3.11
C THR A 91 -7.32 4.94 -3.01
N PRO A 92 -8.40 4.67 -3.77
CA PRO A 92 -9.66 5.42 -3.58
C PRO A 92 -10.22 5.19 -2.17
N VAL A 93 -11.01 6.15 -1.70
CA VAL A 93 -11.83 5.99 -0.49
C VAL A 93 -13.18 5.45 -0.93
N LEU A 94 -13.53 4.25 -0.50
CA LEU A 94 -14.78 3.59 -0.84
C LEU A 94 -15.69 3.49 0.39
N ASP A 95 -16.82 4.18 0.36
CA ASP A 95 -17.87 3.94 1.32
C ASP A 95 -18.57 2.57 1.09
N ARG A 96 -19.43 2.18 2.00
CA ARG A 96 -20.11 0.88 1.93
C ARG A 96 -20.98 0.73 0.69
N SER A 97 -21.61 1.81 0.22
CA SER A 97 -22.49 1.78 -0.95
C SER A 97 -21.70 1.62 -2.24
N LEU A 98 -20.58 2.33 -2.35
CA LEU A 98 -19.66 2.22 -3.50
C LEU A 98 -19.05 0.82 -3.61
N ARG A 99 -18.71 0.20 -2.47
CA ARG A 99 -18.18 -1.17 -2.46
C ARG A 99 -19.20 -2.19 -2.98
N SER A 100 -20.44 -2.10 -2.53
CA SER A 100 -21.48 -3.05 -2.91
C SER A 100 -21.91 -2.93 -4.38
N SER A 101 -21.71 -1.79 -5.01
CA SER A 101 -22.09 -1.53 -6.40
C SER A 101 -20.94 -1.61 -7.41
N HIS A 102 -19.69 -1.72 -6.96
CA HIS A 102 -18.54 -1.73 -7.85
C HIS A 102 -18.38 -3.09 -8.56
N PRO A 103 -18.41 -3.14 -9.90
CA PRO A 103 -18.52 -4.40 -10.64
C PRO A 103 -17.29 -5.30 -10.56
N ALA A 104 -16.14 -4.74 -10.20
CA ALA A 104 -14.87 -5.47 -10.14
C ALA A 104 -14.48 -5.93 -8.72
N LEU A 105 -15.21 -5.48 -7.68
CA LEU A 105 -14.86 -5.85 -6.31
C LEU A 105 -15.35 -7.25 -5.96
N ILE A 106 -14.43 -8.13 -5.62
CA ILE A 106 -14.69 -9.46 -5.11
C ILE A 106 -14.84 -9.40 -3.59
N SER A 107 -13.96 -8.62 -2.95
CA SER A 107 -13.92 -8.48 -1.50
C SER A 107 -14.97 -7.51 -0.96
N GLN A 108 -15.61 -7.89 0.15
CA GLN A 108 -16.43 -6.99 0.96
C GLN A 108 -15.63 -6.33 2.09
N SER A 109 -14.40 -6.71 2.28
CA SER A 109 -13.49 -6.14 3.27
C SER A 109 -12.99 -4.77 2.82
N SER A 110 -13.05 -3.78 3.71
CA SER A 110 -12.96 -2.37 3.32
C SER A 110 -11.64 -1.98 2.65
N ARG A 111 -10.52 -2.36 3.22
CA ARG A 111 -9.20 -2.00 2.68
C ARG A 111 -8.87 -2.80 1.43
N GLN A 112 -9.17 -4.10 1.45
CA GLN A 112 -8.94 -4.93 0.27
C GLN A 112 -9.78 -4.45 -0.92
N ALA A 113 -11.03 -4.02 -0.69
CA ALA A 113 -11.86 -3.47 -1.75
C ALA A 113 -11.25 -2.19 -2.38
N GLU A 114 -10.62 -1.33 -1.58
CA GLU A 114 -9.92 -0.14 -2.07
C GLU A 114 -8.67 -0.50 -2.89
N VAL A 115 -7.92 -1.52 -2.47
CA VAL A 115 -6.78 -2.08 -3.23
C VAL A 115 -7.26 -2.64 -4.58
N GLU A 116 -8.30 -3.46 -4.56
CA GLU A 116 -8.89 -4.06 -5.78
C GLU A 116 -9.42 -3.00 -6.74
N ALA A 117 -10.07 -1.96 -6.23
CA ALA A 117 -10.55 -0.85 -7.05
C ALA A 117 -9.39 -0.10 -7.73
N TRP A 118 -8.29 0.12 -7.01
CA TRP A 118 -7.11 0.73 -7.59
C TRP A 118 -6.47 -0.16 -8.68
N LEU A 119 -6.34 -1.46 -8.43
CA LEU A 119 -5.81 -2.42 -9.40
C LEU A 119 -6.68 -2.48 -10.67
N TYR A 120 -8.00 -2.55 -10.49
CA TYR A 120 -8.94 -2.57 -11.61
C TYR A 120 -8.82 -1.34 -12.51
N LYS A 121 -8.72 -0.16 -11.90
CA LYS A 121 -8.60 1.11 -12.63
C LYS A 121 -7.27 1.24 -13.37
N ASN A 122 -6.16 0.87 -12.74
CA ASN A 122 -4.83 1.26 -13.19
C ASN A 122 -4.05 0.13 -13.87
N LEU A 123 -4.26 -1.12 -13.47
CA LEU A 123 -3.53 -2.29 -13.97
C LEU A 123 -4.51 -3.38 -14.43
N ASN A 124 -4.64 -4.42 -13.64
CA ASN A 124 -5.65 -5.49 -13.75
C ASN A 124 -5.75 -6.24 -12.42
N MET A 125 -6.84 -6.99 -12.22
CA MET A 125 -7.12 -7.70 -10.96
C MET A 125 -6.16 -8.85 -10.67
N ALA A 126 -5.48 -9.38 -11.69
CA ALA A 126 -4.51 -10.47 -11.54
C ALA A 126 -3.08 -9.97 -11.26
N HIS A 127 -2.87 -8.65 -11.27
CA HIS A 127 -1.55 -8.09 -11.01
C HIS A 127 -1.08 -8.42 -9.59
N ALA A 128 0.19 -8.78 -9.43
CA ALA A 128 0.77 -9.12 -8.14
C ALA A 128 0.80 -7.90 -7.20
N TRP A 129 0.44 -8.11 -5.95
CA TRP A 129 0.45 -7.05 -4.95
C TRP A 129 0.72 -7.58 -3.54
N ILE A 130 1.19 -6.68 -2.68
CA ILE A 130 1.38 -6.90 -1.23
C ILE A 130 0.79 -5.70 -0.51
N ALA A 131 -0.04 -5.94 0.51
CA ALA A 131 -0.45 -4.90 1.45
C ALA A 131 0.34 -5.05 2.75
N ILE A 132 0.75 -3.91 3.33
CA ILE A 132 1.34 -3.84 4.68
C ILE A 132 0.38 -2.99 5.53
N ASP A 133 -0.28 -3.63 6.49
CA ASP A 133 -1.38 -3.03 7.26
C ASP A 133 -1.46 -3.68 8.64
N ASP A 134 -1.96 -2.98 9.65
CA ASP A 134 -2.18 -3.51 11.00
C ASP A 134 -3.61 -4.05 11.21
N ARG A 135 -4.52 -3.80 10.27
CA ARG A 135 -5.95 -4.07 10.35
C ARG A 135 -6.36 -5.32 9.56
N GLY A 136 -5.96 -6.50 10.02
CA GLY A 136 -6.26 -7.75 9.32
C GLY A 136 -7.75 -7.97 8.99
N HIS A 137 -8.67 -7.45 9.81
CA HIS A 137 -10.13 -7.56 9.59
C HIS A 137 -10.65 -6.65 8.44
N TRP A 138 -9.81 -5.79 7.88
CA TRP A 138 -10.11 -5.01 6.67
C TRP A 138 -9.71 -5.74 5.38
N PHE A 139 -9.24 -6.97 5.49
CA PHE A 139 -8.91 -7.87 4.39
C PHE A 139 -9.68 -9.18 4.54
N GLU A 140 -9.80 -9.93 3.46
CA GLU A 140 -10.44 -11.24 3.48
C GLU A 140 -9.66 -12.21 4.39
N PRO A 141 -10.37 -13.09 5.11
CA PRO A 141 -9.72 -14.10 5.93
C PRO A 141 -8.70 -14.92 5.13
N GLY A 142 -7.49 -15.04 5.62
CA GLY A 142 -6.43 -15.78 4.95
C GLY A 142 -5.83 -15.10 3.71
N CYS A 143 -6.01 -13.78 3.56
CA CYS A 143 -5.40 -13.02 2.46
C CYS A 143 -3.89 -13.21 2.41
N ARG A 144 -3.40 -13.90 1.37
CA ARG A 144 -1.97 -14.19 1.19
C ARG A 144 -1.14 -12.98 0.76
N ASN A 145 -1.81 -11.92 0.35
CA ASN A 145 -1.17 -10.67 -0.07
C ASN A 145 -0.99 -9.70 1.10
N LEU A 146 -1.51 -10.02 2.29
CA LEU A 146 -1.39 -9.17 3.47
C LEU A 146 -0.19 -9.56 4.33
N LEU A 147 0.71 -8.61 4.55
CA LEU A 147 1.66 -8.60 5.65
C LEU A 147 1.03 -7.80 6.79
N ILE A 148 0.55 -8.51 7.81
CA ILE A 148 -0.04 -7.88 8.99
C ILE A 148 1.04 -7.51 9.99
N THR A 149 1.06 -6.25 10.45
CA THR A 149 1.95 -5.76 11.51
C THR A 149 1.22 -5.75 12.85
N ASN A 150 1.99 -5.65 13.93
CA ASN A 150 1.42 -5.37 15.24
C ASN A 150 1.30 -3.84 15.40
N ARG A 151 0.07 -3.35 15.57
CA ARG A 151 -0.21 -1.91 15.69
C ARG A 151 0.59 -1.21 16.80
N HIS A 152 0.91 -1.91 17.88
CA HIS A 152 1.60 -1.30 19.04
C HIS A 152 3.10 -1.17 18.84
N THR A 153 3.68 -1.89 17.88
CA THR A 153 5.10 -1.82 17.57
C THR A 153 5.38 -1.21 16.20
N GLY A 154 4.41 -1.26 15.29
CA GLY A 154 4.64 -0.99 13.88
C GLY A 154 5.46 -2.09 13.21
N PHE A 155 6.06 -1.79 12.07
CA PHE A 155 6.85 -2.71 11.26
C PHE A 155 8.18 -3.05 11.94
N THR A 156 8.48 -4.33 12.07
CA THR A 156 9.65 -4.86 12.81
C THR A 156 10.64 -5.55 11.88
N SER A 157 11.80 -5.95 12.43
CA SER A 157 12.79 -6.76 11.69
C SER A 157 12.22 -8.13 11.27
N ALA A 158 11.31 -8.72 12.05
CA ALA A 158 10.61 -9.94 11.65
C ALA A 158 9.70 -9.71 10.44
N ASP A 159 9.02 -8.57 10.40
CA ASP A 159 8.20 -8.17 9.25
C ASP A 159 9.06 -7.88 8.02
N ALA A 160 10.27 -7.34 8.20
CA ALA A 160 11.23 -7.16 7.12
C ALA A 160 11.61 -8.48 6.44
N ILE A 161 11.87 -9.52 7.24
CA ILE A 161 12.16 -10.88 6.72
C ILE A 161 10.95 -11.40 5.93
N ARG A 162 9.74 -11.24 6.46
CA ARG A 162 8.51 -11.67 5.79
C ARG A 162 8.26 -10.89 4.49
N LEU A 163 8.51 -9.59 4.49
CA LEU A 163 8.38 -8.77 3.28
C LEU A 163 9.34 -9.23 2.17
N HIS A 164 10.60 -9.53 2.52
CA HIS A 164 11.57 -10.12 1.59
C HIS A 164 11.04 -11.43 0.98
N GLN A 165 10.54 -12.35 1.80
CA GLN A 165 9.99 -13.62 1.33
C GLN A 165 8.81 -13.39 0.36
N MET A 166 7.87 -12.52 0.75
CA MET A 166 6.70 -12.20 -0.08
C MET A 166 7.10 -11.56 -1.42
N LEU A 167 8.11 -10.69 -1.45
CA LEU A 167 8.61 -10.06 -2.67
C LEU A 167 9.31 -11.07 -3.57
N GLN A 168 10.15 -11.94 -3.02
CA GLN A 168 10.82 -13.00 -3.77
C GLN A 168 9.82 -13.95 -4.43
N GLU A 169 8.78 -14.40 -3.70
CA GLU A 169 7.73 -15.28 -4.23
C GLU A 169 6.96 -14.66 -5.41
N ARG A 170 6.86 -13.34 -5.47
CA ARG A 170 6.09 -12.65 -6.52
C ARG A 170 6.93 -12.20 -7.71
N LEU A 171 8.26 -12.21 -7.56
CA LEU A 171 9.20 -11.85 -8.62
C LEU A 171 9.78 -13.08 -9.34
N MET A 172 9.57 -14.28 -8.79
CA MET A 172 9.88 -15.55 -9.46
C MET A 172 8.80 -15.94 -10.47
#